data_0f4cc0d5663e7471a6620315089b9274
#
_entry.id   0f4cc0d5663e7471a6620315089b9274
#
_cell.length_a   1.000
_cell.length_b   1.000
_cell.length_c   1.000
_cell.angle_alpha   90.00
_cell.angle_beta   90.00
_cell.angle_gamma   90.00
#
_symmetry.space_group_name_H-M   'P 1'
#
loop_
_entity.id
_entity.type
_entity.pdbx_description
1 polymer ?
#
loop_
_entity_poly.entity_id
_entity_poly.type
_entity_poly.pdbx_seq_one_letter_code
_entity_poly.pdbx_strand_id
1 'polypeptide(L)'
;MTTSKTIDSPSRRNAMGVLAAAALGGCATQSVSPGEPERLVADARTTLSNFIRDPAQTWIQENLDRARALLIAPQVVRAGFIFGGSGGRGVLVARDGRAWAGPAFYNLATASVGFQAGVDVSEVIIVVMTDKGFNSLLSTSVKIGGDASIAAGPVGAGARSTVTADLISFTRAKGVFGGLNLDGTVVSTNIPWNDAFFGKSNLLPPDILIRRTVTSPKAAALLADVAKATK
;
A
#
# COMPACT_ATOMS: atom_id res chain seq x y z
N MET A 1 34.32 61.70 8.78
CA MET A 1 33.87 60.98 7.59
C MET A 1 33.53 59.54 8.02
N THR A 2 32.24 59.27 8.26
CA THR A 2 31.79 57.99 8.75
C THR A 2 30.91 57.41 7.67
N THR A 3 31.39 56.39 6.96
CA THR A 3 30.65 55.69 5.90
C THR A 3 29.72 54.64 6.52
N SER A 4 28.42 54.91 6.45
CA SER A 4 27.38 53.96 6.83
C SER A 4 27.23 52.90 5.72
N LYS A 5 27.45 51.61 6.04
CA LYS A 5 27.26 50.48 5.16
C LYS A 5 25.83 49.96 5.31
N THR A 6 24.97 50.26 4.35
CA THR A 6 23.63 49.75 4.25
C THR A 6 23.67 48.26 3.93
N ILE A 7 23.12 47.42 4.81
CA ILE A 7 22.94 46.00 4.57
C ILE A 7 21.59 45.82 3.84
N ASP A 8 21.66 45.53 2.56
CA ASP A 8 20.48 45.14 1.75
C ASP A 8 19.93 43.80 2.23
N SER A 9 18.74 43.80 2.78
CA SER A 9 18.01 42.59 3.11
C SER A 9 17.32 42.04 1.86
N PRO A 10 17.45 40.75 1.52
CA PRO A 10 16.80 40.18 0.35
C PRO A 10 15.28 40.25 0.50
N SER A 11 14.63 40.80 -0.50
CA SER A 11 13.20 41.04 -0.56
C SER A 11 12.43 39.69 -0.34
N ARG A 12 11.40 39.72 0.52
CA ARG A 12 10.48 38.62 0.82
C ARG A 12 9.87 37.97 -0.43
N ARG A 13 9.81 38.72 -1.55
CA ARG A 13 9.33 38.22 -2.85
C ARG A 13 10.27 37.21 -3.49
N ASN A 14 11.59 37.33 -3.27
CA ASN A 14 12.58 36.38 -3.81
C ASN A 14 12.64 35.10 -3.01
N ALA A 15 12.35 35.15 -1.71
CA ALA A 15 12.30 33.92 -0.87
C ALA A 15 11.09 33.03 -1.22
N MET A 16 9.94 33.60 -1.59
CA MET A 16 8.77 32.86 -2.05
C MET A 16 9.00 32.19 -3.43
N GLY A 17 9.75 32.84 -4.32
CA GLY A 17 10.07 32.31 -5.64
C GLY A 17 10.98 31.05 -5.58
N VAL A 18 11.91 31.01 -4.64
CA VAL A 18 12.83 29.87 -4.46
C VAL A 18 12.13 28.66 -3.85
N LEU A 19 11.17 28.88 -2.94
CA LEU A 19 10.36 27.78 -2.37
C LEU A 19 9.39 27.15 -3.39
N ALA A 20 8.85 27.94 -4.32
CA ALA A 20 7.97 27.42 -5.38
C ALA A 20 8.73 26.62 -6.44
N ALA A 21 9.99 26.98 -6.73
CA ALA A 21 10.83 26.28 -7.72
C ALA A 21 11.32 24.91 -7.21
N ALA A 22 11.48 24.73 -5.89
CA ALA A 22 11.89 23.45 -5.31
C ALA A 22 10.78 22.37 -5.36
N ALA A 23 9.52 22.74 -5.51
CA ALA A 23 8.39 21.82 -5.58
C ALA A 23 8.18 21.18 -6.96
N LEU A 24 8.80 21.69 -8.01
CA LEU A 24 8.62 21.22 -9.41
C LEU A 24 9.73 20.27 -9.90
N GLY A 25 10.73 19.97 -9.06
CA GLY A 25 11.90 19.12 -9.41
C GLY A 25 11.72 17.63 -9.17
N GLY A 26 10.53 17.14 -8.84
CA GLY A 26 10.29 15.80 -8.29
C GLY A 26 9.91 14.69 -9.29
N CYS A 27 10.21 14.78 -10.57
CA CYS A 27 10.19 13.59 -11.45
C CYS A 27 11.53 12.84 -11.38
N ALA A 28 11.92 12.41 -10.17
CA ALA A 28 12.98 11.45 -10.04
C ALA A 28 12.45 10.09 -10.57
N THR A 29 13.02 9.58 -11.65
CA THR A 29 12.95 8.16 -12.00
C THR A 29 13.36 7.39 -10.75
N GLN A 30 12.39 6.72 -10.10
CA GLN A 30 12.66 5.92 -8.91
C GLN A 30 13.57 4.76 -9.33
N SER A 31 14.86 4.94 -9.14
CA SER A 31 15.81 3.83 -9.24
C SER A 31 15.46 2.83 -8.15
N VAL A 32 15.15 1.60 -8.55
CA VAL A 32 14.90 0.52 -7.59
C VAL A 32 16.25 0.07 -7.05
N SER A 33 16.48 0.22 -5.75
CA SER A 33 17.72 -0.29 -5.15
C SER A 33 17.69 -1.82 -5.12
N PRO A 34 18.82 -2.48 -5.36
CA PRO A 34 18.90 -3.93 -5.32
C PRO A 34 18.39 -4.50 -3.98
N GLY A 35 17.51 -5.49 -4.05
CA GLY A 35 16.96 -6.18 -2.88
C GLY A 35 15.80 -5.46 -2.18
N GLU A 36 15.39 -4.27 -2.59
CA GLU A 36 14.20 -3.60 -2.01
C GLU A 36 12.90 -4.37 -2.26
N PRO A 37 12.60 -4.88 -3.48
CA PRO A 37 11.40 -5.67 -3.70
C PRO A 37 11.36 -6.94 -2.86
N GLU A 38 12.50 -7.62 -2.69
CA GLU A 38 12.62 -8.81 -1.87
C GLU A 38 12.38 -8.52 -0.39
N ARG A 39 12.89 -7.39 0.11
CA ARG A 39 12.62 -6.94 1.48
C ARG A 39 11.13 -6.68 1.68
N LEU A 40 10.48 -5.98 0.75
CA LEU A 40 9.04 -5.75 0.85
C LEU A 40 8.24 -7.06 0.89
N VAL A 41 8.64 -8.08 0.12
CA VAL A 41 8.03 -9.42 0.18
C VAL A 41 8.24 -10.07 1.54
N ALA A 42 9.42 -9.96 2.13
CA ALA A 42 9.71 -10.49 3.46
C ALA A 42 8.90 -9.74 4.56
N ASP A 43 8.81 -8.43 4.45
CA ASP A 43 8.02 -7.60 5.37
C ASP A 43 6.53 -7.90 5.24
N ALA A 44 6.02 -8.14 4.02
CA ALA A 44 4.64 -8.56 3.78
C ALA A 44 4.30 -9.91 4.44
N ARG A 45 5.25 -10.86 4.46
CA ARG A 45 5.10 -12.11 5.21
C ARG A 45 4.97 -11.89 6.70
N THR A 46 5.81 -11.00 7.26
CA THR A 46 5.76 -10.63 8.67
C THR A 46 4.42 -9.98 9.00
N THR A 47 3.98 -9.04 8.18
CA THR A 47 2.66 -8.38 8.33
C THR A 47 1.53 -9.40 8.29
N LEU A 48 1.49 -10.30 7.31
CA LEU A 48 0.48 -11.36 7.25
C LEU A 48 0.49 -12.19 8.55
N SER A 49 1.66 -12.62 9.01
CA SER A 49 1.80 -13.38 10.24
C SER A 49 1.29 -12.62 11.48
N ASN A 50 1.53 -11.30 11.54
CA ASN A 50 1.05 -10.44 12.63
C ASN A 50 -0.49 -10.44 12.68
N PHE A 51 -1.15 -10.28 11.53
CA PHE A 51 -2.61 -10.28 11.48
C PHE A 51 -3.24 -11.65 11.76
N ILE A 52 -2.64 -12.74 11.23
CA ILE A 52 -3.17 -14.10 11.44
C ILE A 52 -3.03 -14.56 12.89
N ARG A 53 -1.99 -14.12 13.60
CA ARG A 53 -1.74 -14.53 14.99
C ARG A 53 -2.47 -13.66 16.01
N ASP A 54 -3.02 -12.54 15.59
CA ASP A 54 -3.66 -11.60 16.49
C ASP A 54 -5.07 -12.06 16.86
N PRO A 55 -5.35 -12.33 18.14
CA PRO A 55 -6.67 -12.80 18.58
C PRO A 55 -7.79 -11.76 18.38
N ALA A 56 -7.45 -10.49 18.13
CA ALA A 56 -8.43 -9.46 17.80
C ALA A 56 -8.84 -9.49 16.31
N GLN A 57 -8.19 -10.29 15.47
CA GLN A 57 -8.42 -10.37 14.03
C GLN A 57 -9.18 -11.63 13.62
N THR A 58 -10.17 -12.03 14.39
CA THR A 58 -10.96 -13.25 14.15
C THR A 58 -11.61 -13.25 12.77
N TRP A 59 -12.09 -12.09 12.30
CA TRP A 59 -12.71 -12.00 10.99
C TRP A 59 -11.74 -12.39 9.84
N ILE A 60 -10.51 -11.88 9.85
CA ILE A 60 -9.50 -12.26 8.88
C ILE A 60 -9.27 -13.78 8.92
N GLN A 61 -9.08 -14.35 10.11
CA GLN A 61 -8.79 -15.77 10.29
C GLN A 61 -9.92 -16.66 9.75
N GLU A 62 -11.17 -16.23 9.88
CA GLU A 62 -12.35 -16.99 9.48
C GLU A 62 -12.76 -16.79 8.01
N ASN A 63 -12.26 -15.74 7.32
CA ASN A 63 -12.77 -15.37 5.98
C ASN A 63 -11.70 -15.26 4.89
N LEU A 64 -10.43 -15.49 5.19
CA LEU A 64 -9.37 -15.46 4.18
C LEU A 64 -9.52 -16.55 3.11
N ASP A 65 -10.16 -17.65 3.43
CA ASP A 65 -10.46 -18.73 2.49
C ASP A 65 -11.36 -18.27 1.33
N ARG A 66 -12.14 -17.21 1.53
CA ARG A 66 -13.03 -16.59 0.54
C ARG A 66 -12.38 -15.48 -0.29
N ALA A 67 -11.17 -15.06 0.09
CA ALA A 67 -10.48 -13.98 -0.58
C ALA A 67 -10.09 -14.32 -2.02
N ARG A 68 -10.35 -13.41 -2.95
CA ARG A 68 -9.87 -13.45 -4.35
C ARG A 68 -8.43 -13.02 -4.47
N ALA A 69 -8.02 -12.04 -3.65
CA ALA A 69 -6.65 -11.55 -3.60
C ALA A 69 -6.39 -10.90 -2.24
N LEU A 70 -5.11 -10.69 -1.92
CA LEU A 70 -4.64 -9.97 -0.74
C LEU A 70 -3.65 -8.91 -1.17
N LEU A 71 -3.93 -7.64 -0.86
CA LEU A 71 -2.96 -6.55 -0.96
C LEU A 71 -2.38 -6.30 0.44
N ILE A 72 -1.09 -6.55 0.60
CA ILE A 72 -0.38 -6.45 1.87
C ILE A 72 0.61 -5.29 1.77
N ALA A 73 0.42 -4.27 2.58
CA ALA A 73 1.31 -3.11 2.68
C ALA A 73 1.90 -3.04 4.10
N PRO A 74 3.17 -3.46 4.27
CA PRO A 74 3.82 -3.56 5.57
C PRO A 74 4.04 -2.23 6.24
N GLN A 75 4.14 -1.16 5.45
CA GLN A 75 4.42 0.16 5.95
C GLN A 75 3.68 1.21 5.13
N VAL A 76 2.64 1.77 5.74
CA VAL A 76 1.94 2.96 5.24
C VAL A 76 2.22 4.10 6.21
N VAL A 77 2.97 5.09 5.76
CA VAL A 77 3.32 6.28 6.56
C VAL A 77 2.25 7.33 6.31
N ARG A 78 1.66 7.85 7.38
CA ARG A 78 0.78 9.01 7.36
C ARG A 78 1.48 10.17 8.02
N ALA A 79 1.43 11.33 7.40
CA ALA A 79 1.91 12.57 7.97
C ALA A 79 0.96 13.72 7.61
N GLY A 80 0.75 14.67 8.51
CA GLY A 80 -0.09 15.84 8.25
C GLY A 80 -0.19 16.79 9.43
N PHE A 81 -0.68 17.99 9.13
CA PHE A 81 -1.03 19.03 10.13
C PHE A 81 -2.43 19.57 9.83
N ILE A 82 -2.63 20.34 8.77
CA ILE A 82 -3.95 20.79 8.25
C ILE A 82 -4.22 20.05 6.93
N PHE A 83 -3.18 19.87 6.14
CA PHE A 83 -3.15 19.01 4.98
C PHE A 83 -2.27 17.83 5.32
N GLY A 84 -2.71 16.66 4.97
CA GLY A 84 -1.99 15.43 5.23
C GLY A 84 -2.02 14.50 4.04
N GLY A 85 -1.22 13.46 4.15
CA GLY A 85 -1.23 12.37 3.20
C GLY A 85 -0.72 11.10 3.84
N SER A 86 -1.00 10.01 3.18
CA SER A 86 -0.35 8.74 3.50
C SER A 86 0.23 8.12 2.24
N GLY A 87 1.31 7.39 2.42
CA GLY A 87 1.97 6.70 1.32
C GLY A 87 2.62 5.42 1.79
N GLY A 88 2.69 4.45 0.89
CA GLY A 88 3.33 3.18 1.17
C GLY A 88 3.48 2.33 -0.08
N ARG A 89 4.14 1.18 0.09
CA ARG A 89 4.23 0.16 -0.95
C ARG A 89 3.63 -1.14 -0.44
N GLY A 90 3.03 -1.89 -1.35
CA GLY A 90 2.44 -3.18 -1.02
C GLY A 90 2.63 -4.20 -2.13
N VAL A 91 2.32 -5.42 -1.80
CA VAL A 91 2.31 -6.55 -2.72
C VAL A 91 0.91 -7.14 -2.83
N LEU A 92 0.46 -7.38 -4.05
CA LEU A 92 -0.80 -8.07 -4.35
C LEU A 92 -0.49 -9.51 -4.72
N VAL A 93 -1.12 -10.43 -4.02
CA VAL A 93 -1.15 -11.85 -4.38
C VAL A 93 -2.59 -12.25 -4.70
N ALA A 94 -2.79 -13.07 -5.72
CA ALA A 94 -4.12 -13.45 -6.19
C ALA A 94 -4.33 -14.96 -6.13
N ARG A 95 -5.57 -15.35 -5.82
CA ARG A 95 -5.98 -16.77 -5.80
C ARG A 95 -6.08 -17.31 -7.22
N ASP A 96 -5.58 -18.51 -7.38
CA ASP A 96 -5.61 -19.28 -8.60
C ASP A 96 -5.98 -20.72 -8.28
N GLY A 97 -7.27 -21.00 -8.29
CA GLY A 97 -7.79 -22.27 -7.80
C GLY A 97 -7.42 -22.48 -6.33
N ARG A 98 -6.59 -23.51 -6.08
CA ARG A 98 -6.05 -23.82 -4.74
C ARG A 98 -4.68 -23.18 -4.49
N ALA A 99 -4.05 -22.60 -5.50
CA ALA A 99 -2.75 -21.95 -5.42
C ALA A 99 -2.89 -20.43 -5.33
N TRP A 100 -1.76 -19.76 -5.14
CA TRP A 100 -1.64 -18.31 -5.15
C TRP A 100 -0.58 -17.89 -6.16
N ALA A 101 -0.83 -16.79 -6.85
CA ALA A 101 0.05 -16.18 -7.85
C ALA A 101 0.52 -14.81 -7.41
N GLY A 102 1.67 -14.37 -7.90
CA GLY A 102 2.25 -13.08 -7.58
C GLY A 102 3.67 -13.18 -7.02
N PRO A 103 4.14 -12.15 -6.32
CA PRO A 103 3.45 -10.89 -6.03
C PRO A 103 3.52 -9.89 -7.18
N ALA A 104 2.52 -9.03 -7.34
CA ALA A 104 2.61 -7.80 -8.10
C ALA A 104 2.79 -6.62 -7.14
N PHE A 105 3.65 -5.65 -7.49
CA PHE A 105 4.01 -4.53 -6.62
C PHE A 105 3.16 -3.29 -6.92
N TYR A 106 2.79 -2.58 -5.85
CA TYR A 106 1.92 -1.40 -5.90
C TYR A 106 2.44 -0.29 -5.01
N ASN A 107 2.13 0.95 -5.41
CA ASN A 107 2.21 2.13 -4.55
C ASN A 107 0.82 2.47 -4.05
N LEU A 108 0.72 2.89 -2.80
CA LEU A 108 -0.49 3.43 -2.18
C LEU A 108 -0.23 4.89 -1.86
N ALA A 109 -1.15 5.78 -2.21
CA ALA A 109 -1.07 7.19 -1.90
C ALA A 109 -2.47 7.75 -1.59
N THR A 110 -2.59 8.51 -0.49
CA THR A 110 -3.82 9.19 -0.10
C THR A 110 -3.51 10.63 0.22
N ALA A 111 -4.33 11.54 -0.29
CA ALA A 111 -4.34 12.93 0.19
C ALA A 111 -5.51 13.11 1.15
N SER A 112 -5.28 13.78 2.26
CA SER A 112 -6.31 14.04 3.27
C SER A 112 -6.27 15.50 3.72
N VAL A 113 -7.44 16.01 4.08
CA VAL A 113 -7.59 17.31 4.73
C VAL A 113 -8.19 17.08 6.11
N GLY A 114 -7.52 17.53 7.16
CA GLY A 114 -8.02 17.33 8.52
C GLY A 114 -7.01 17.85 9.55
N PHE A 115 -7.54 18.24 10.71
CA PHE A 115 -6.75 18.80 11.81
C PHE A 115 -6.15 17.64 12.64
N GLN A 116 -5.10 17.00 12.13
CA GLN A 116 -4.36 15.97 12.84
C GLN A 116 -2.86 16.19 12.65
N ALA A 117 -2.21 16.75 13.67
CA ALA A 117 -0.76 16.86 13.68
C ALA A 117 -0.13 15.56 14.13
N GLY A 118 0.71 14.98 13.30
CA GLY A 118 1.45 13.78 13.67
C GLY A 118 2.00 12.99 12.49
N VAL A 119 2.83 12.02 12.85
CA VAL A 119 3.31 10.97 11.94
C VAL A 119 2.90 9.64 12.53
N ASP A 120 2.28 8.80 11.74
CA ASP A 120 1.89 7.44 12.09
C ASP A 120 2.36 6.46 11.02
N VAL A 121 2.70 5.25 11.45
CA VAL A 121 3.11 4.16 10.58
C VAL A 121 2.23 2.96 10.86
N SER A 122 1.57 2.46 9.83
CA SER A 122 0.63 1.35 9.94
C SER A 122 0.96 0.22 9.00
N GLU A 123 0.74 -1.02 9.46
CA GLU A 123 0.60 -2.19 8.61
C GLU A 123 -0.83 -2.26 8.07
N VAL A 124 -1.00 -2.61 6.81
CA VAL A 124 -2.31 -2.68 6.15
C VAL A 124 -2.44 -3.99 5.40
N ILE A 125 -3.58 -4.68 5.59
CA ILE A 125 -4.03 -5.77 4.71
C ILE A 125 -5.38 -5.37 4.11
N ILE A 126 -5.49 -5.44 2.79
CA ILE A 126 -6.76 -5.31 2.08
C ILE A 126 -7.13 -6.68 1.53
N VAL A 127 -8.22 -7.24 2.04
CA VAL A 127 -8.80 -8.49 1.56
C VAL A 127 -9.73 -8.16 0.40
N VAL A 128 -9.46 -8.71 -0.77
CA VAL A 128 -10.27 -8.53 -1.98
C VAL A 128 -11.31 -9.64 -2.02
N MET A 129 -12.58 -9.27 -1.92
CA MET A 129 -13.69 -10.23 -1.77
C MET A 129 -14.41 -10.55 -3.08
N THR A 130 -14.37 -9.63 -4.05
CA THR A 130 -15.13 -9.77 -5.31
C THR A 130 -14.23 -9.76 -6.54
N ASP A 131 -14.72 -10.33 -7.63
CA ASP A 131 -14.04 -10.24 -8.94
C ASP A 131 -13.98 -8.80 -9.43
N LYS A 132 -15.00 -7.96 -9.12
CA LYS A 132 -14.98 -6.53 -9.43
C LYS A 132 -13.81 -5.82 -8.75
N GLY A 133 -13.65 -6.02 -7.44
CA GLY A 133 -12.52 -5.46 -6.68
C GLY A 133 -11.17 -5.95 -7.21
N PHE A 134 -11.07 -7.24 -7.54
CA PHE A 134 -9.86 -7.79 -8.11
C PHE A 134 -9.54 -7.19 -9.49
N ASN A 135 -10.51 -7.14 -10.40
CA ASN A 135 -10.33 -6.58 -11.74
C ASN A 135 -9.96 -5.09 -11.71
N SER A 136 -10.51 -4.33 -10.76
CA SER A 136 -10.10 -2.93 -10.55
C SER A 136 -8.61 -2.82 -10.22
N LEU A 137 -8.08 -3.71 -9.37
CA LEU A 137 -6.66 -3.72 -8.99
C LEU A 137 -5.72 -4.21 -10.11
N LEU A 138 -6.25 -4.85 -11.16
CA LEU A 138 -5.44 -5.21 -12.35
C LEU A 138 -5.13 -4.01 -13.24
N SER A 139 -5.84 -2.91 -13.08
CA SER A 139 -5.58 -1.64 -13.78
C SER A 139 -4.28 -1.02 -13.30
N THR A 140 -3.69 -0.14 -14.13
CA THR A 140 -2.45 0.57 -13.77
C THR A 140 -2.63 1.51 -12.59
N SER A 141 -3.86 1.99 -12.37
CA SER A 141 -4.22 2.83 -11.23
C SER A 141 -5.70 2.67 -10.91
N VAL A 142 -6.05 2.60 -9.64
CA VAL A 142 -7.42 2.50 -9.13
C VAL A 142 -7.59 3.44 -7.94
N LYS A 143 -8.73 4.13 -7.88
CA LYS A 143 -9.13 4.94 -6.72
C LYS A 143 -10.09 4.12 -5.86
N ILE A 144 -9.62 3.72 -4.70
CA ILE A 144 -10.43 2.99 -3.72
C ILE A 144 -11.56 3.89 -3.21
N GLY A 145 -12.77 3.33 -3.09
CA GLY A 145 -13.99 4.07 -2.75
C GLY A 145 -14.73 4.63 -3.97
N GLY A 146 -14.02 4.83 -5.10
CA GLY A 146 -14.60 5.22 -6.37
C GLY A 146 -14.81 4.03 -7.31
N ASP A 147 -13.69 3.38 -7.70
CA ASP A 147 -13.69 2.29 -8.68
C ASP A 147 -14.06 0.93 -8.04
N ALA A 148 -13.67 0.73 -6.79
CA ALA A 148 -14.03 -0.42 -5.97
C ALA A 148 -14.47 0.04 -4.59
N SER A 149 -15.57 -0.53 -4.08
CA SER A 149 -16.07 -0.21 -2.74
C SER A 149 -15.12 -0.77 -1.67
N ILE A 150 -14.92 0.00 -0.59
CA ILE A 150 -14.09 -0.43 0.54
C ILE A 150 -14.84 -0.27 1.86
N ALA A 151 -14.64 -1.22 2.76
CA ALA A 151 -15.09 -1.13 4.13
C ALA A 151 -13.93 -1.41 5.09
N ALA A 152 -13.97 -0.78 6.27
CA ALA A 152 -13.12 -1.19 7.38
C ALA A 152 -13.57 -2.55 7.88
N GLY A 153 -12.63 -3.47 8.03
CA GLY A 153 -12.90 -4.78 8.60
C GLY A 153 -13.24 -4.69 10.08
N PRO A 154 -14.12 -5.56 10.56
CA PRO A 154 -14.45 -5.63 11.98
C PRO A 154 -13.24 -6.10 12.79
N VAL A 155 -12.98 -5.42 13.90
CA VAL A 155 -11.88 -5.70 14.82
C VAL A 155 -12.45 -6.01 16.20
N GLY A 156 -11.89 -7.01 16.86
CA GLY A 156 -12.28 -7.46 18.19
C GLY A 156 -12.55 -8.96 18.23
N ALA A 157 -12.32 -9.56 19.39
CA ALA A 157 -12.58 -10.99 19.57
C ALA A 157 -14.08 -11.29 19.37
N GLY A 158 -14.38 -12.20 18.44
CA GLY A 158 -15.76 -12.58 18.11
C GLY A 158 -16.50 -11.59 17.22
N ALA A 159 -15.83 -10.62 16.60
CA ALA A 159 -16.44 -9.70 15.66
C ALA A 159 -16.98 -10.45 14.44
N ARG A 160 -18.30 -10.60 14.38
CA ARG A 160 -19.04 -11.22 13.28
C ARG A 160 -19.92 -10.17 12.65
N SER A 161 -19.48 -9.60 11.52
CA SER A 161 -20.36 -8.75 10.73
C SER A 161 -20.31 -9.19 9.27
N THR A 162 -21.47 -9.17 8.61
CA THR A 162 -21.54 -9.36 7.17
C THR A 162 -21.10 -8.06 6.52
N VAL A 163 -19.84 -7.99 6.13
CA VAL A 163 -19.31 -6.83 5.39
C VAL A 163 -19.55 -7.08 3.91
N THR A 164 -20.35 -6.22 3.29
CA THR A 164 -20.64 -6.28 1.86
C THR A 164 -19.85 -5.16 1.17
N ALA A 165 -18.62 -5.44 0.79
CA ALA A 165 -17.76 -4.52 0.04
C ALA A 165 -16.85 -5.32 -0.90
N ASP A 166 -16.36 -4.67 -1.96
CA ASP A 166 -15.40 -5.30 -2.88
C ASP A 166 -14.05 -5.54 -2.19
N LEU A 167 -13.67 -4.60 -1.32
CA LEU A 167 -12.42 -4.59 -0.56
C LEU A 167 -12.71 -4.43 0.93
N ILE A 168 -12.01 -5.17 1.77
CA ILE A 168 -12.11 -5.03 3.23
C ILE A 168 -10.71 -4.75 3.77
N SER A 169 -10.54 -3.60 4.43
CA SER A 169 -9.24 -3.16 4.93
C SER A 169 -9.09 -3.40 6.42
N PHE A 170 -7.94 -3.90 6.80
CA PHE A 170 -7.49 -4.07 8.17
C PHE A 170 -6.20 -3.30 8.36
N THR A 171 -6.12 -2.53 9.44
CA THR A 171 -4.95 -1.69 9.74
C THR A 171 -4.47 -1.95 11.16
N ARG A 172 -3.15 -1.89 11.34
CA ARG A 172 -2.49 -2.05 12.63
C ARG A 172 -1.41 -0.97 12.76
N ALA A 173 -1.63 0.01 13.61
CA ALA A 173 -0.68 1.07 13.90
C ALA A 173 0.13 0.72 15.16
N LYS A 174 1.45 0.58 15.08
CA LYS A 174 2.38 0.31 16.21
C LYS A 174 1.85 -0.70 17.25
N GLY A 175 1.15 -1.74 16.80
CA GLY A 175 0.57 -2.75 17.67
C GLY A 175 -0.78 -2.38 18.31
N VAL A 176 -1.30 -1.21 18.08
CA VAL A 176 -2.64 -0.77 18.46
C VAL A 176 -3.49 -0.66 17.21
N PHE A 177 -4.73 -1.18 17.25
CA PHE A 177 -5.64 -1.10 16.11
C PHE A 177 -6.19 0.32 16.02
N GLY A 178 -5.84 1.01 14.94
CA GLY A 178 -6.38 2.32 14.58
C GLY A 178 -7.06 2.23 13.22
N GLY A 179 -8.23 2.83 13.06
CA GLY A 179 -8.90 2.93 11.77
C GLY A 179 -8.15 3.87 10.84
N LEU A 180 -7.35 3.34 9.93
CA LEU A 180 -6.90 4.10 8.78
C LEU A 180 -8.01 4.07 7.74
N ASN A 181 -8.61 5.22 7.45
CA ASN A 181 -9.54 5.30 6.33
C ASN A 181 -8.73 5.29 5.02
N LEU A 182 -8.97 4.28 4.21
CA LEU A 182 -8.35 4.10 2.90
C LEU A 182 -9.26 4.59 1.75
N ASP A 183 -10.42 5.15 2.07
CA ASP A 183 -11.27 5.76 1.07
C ASP A 183 -10.56 6.96 0.41
N GLY A 184 -10.62 7.03 -0.92
CA GLY A 184 -9.87 8.00 -1.70
C GLY A 184 -8.40 7.65 -1.94
N THR A 185 -7.91 6.50 -1.42
CA THR A 185 -6.56 6.02 -1.71
C THR A 185 -6.42 5.66 -3.18
N VAL A 186 -5.38 6.17 -3.81
CA VAL A 186 -4.96 5.74 -5.14
C VAL A 186 -3.96 4.61 -4.98
N VAL A 187 -4.29 3.46 -5.55
CA VAL A 187 -3.42 2.29 -5.65
C VAL A 187 -2.95 2.19 -7.09
N SER A 188 -1.65 2.32 -7.31
CA SER A 188 -1.05 2.29 -8.64
C SER A 188 0.01 1.21 -8.77
N THR A 189 0.08 0.58 -9.94
CA THR A 189 1.08 -0.44 -10.24
C THR A 189 2.49 0.14 -10.17
N ASN A 190 3.39 -0.57 -9.51
CA ASN A 190 4.81 -0.24 -9.48
C ASN A 190 5.58 -1.10 -10.49
N ILE A 191 5.54 -0.70 -11.77
CA ILE A 191 6.19 -1.44 -12.86
C ILE A 191 7.69 -1.60 -12.62
N PRO A 192 8.47 -0.57 -12.21
CA PRO A 192 9.90 -0.74 -11.94
C PRO A 192 10.20 -1.83 -10.90
N TRP A 193 9.36 -1.99 -9.88
CA TRP A 193 9.54 -3.03 -8.87
C TRP A 193 9.13 -4.41 -9.38
N ASN A 194 8.07 -4.51 -10.19
CA ASN A 194 7.73 -5.76 -10.88
C ASN A 194 8.91 -6.21 -11.75
N ASP A 195 9.43 -5.31 -12.56
CA ASP A 195 10.52 -5.59 -13.50
C ASP A 195 11.79 -6.03 -12.76
N ALA A 196 12.18 -5.31 -11.71
CA ALA A 196 13.33 -5.64 -10.90
C ALA A 196 13.22 -6.99 -10.18
N PHE A 197 12.03 -7.32 -9.67
CA PHE A 197 11.80 -8.57 -8.93
C PHE A 197 11.83 -9.80 -9.83
N PHE A 198 11.27 -9.69 -11.05
CA PHE A 198 11.19 -10.81 -11.98
C PHE A 198 12.29 -10.82 -13.04
N GLY A 199 13.06 -9.73 -13.19
CA GLY A 199 14.12 -9.61 -14.20
C GLY A 199 13.58 -9.51 -15.64
N LYS A 200 12.38 -8.94 -15.82
CA LYS A 200 11.73 -8.79 -17.12
C LYS A 200 11.01 -7.43 -17.18
N SER A 201 11.14 -6.71 -18.28
CA SER A 201 10.62 -5.36 -18.44
C SER A 201 9.12 -5.30 -18.75
N ASN A 202 8.48 -4.19 -18.35
CA ASN A 202 7.08 -3.86 -18.62
C ASN A 202 6.06 -4.89 -18.08
N LEU A 203 6.33 -5.46 -16.91
CA LEU A 203 5.42 -6.41 -16.28
C LEU A 203 4.23 -5.71 -15.64
N LEU A 204 3.07 -5.96 -16.18
CA LEU A 204 1.79 -5.51 -15.63
C LEU A 204 1.17 -6.56 -14.70
N PRO A 205 0.29 -6.17 -13.78
CA PRO A 205 -0.39 -7.11 -12.87
C PRO A 205 -1.08 -8.29 -13.57
N PRO A 206 -1.76 -8.12 -14.73
CA PRO A 206 -2.34 -9.27 -15.44
C PRO A 206 -1.31 -10.29 -15.92
N ASP A 207 -0.08 -9.85 -16.25
CA ASP A 207 0.99 -10.76 -16.68
C ASP A 207 1.46 -11.65 -15.54
N ILE A 208 1.51 -11.09 -14.32
CA ILE A 208 1.98 -11.75 -13.12
C ILE A 208 0.88 -12.60 -12.49
N LEU A 209 -0.32 -12.02 -12.31
CA LEU A 209 -1.38 -12.60 -11.49
C LEU A 209 -2.34 -13.50 -12.26
N ILE A 210 -2.54 -13.24 -13.56
CA ILE A 210 -3.49 -13.98 -14.41
C ILE A 210 -2.75 -14.89 -15.38
N ARG A 211 -1.94 -14.28 -16.30
CA ARG A 211 -1.24 -15.03 -17.34
C ARG A 211 -0.05 -15.82 -16.82
N ARG A 212 0.51 -15.40 -15.66
CA ARG A 212 1.66 -16.03 -15.01
C ARG A 212 2.85 -16.23 -15.95
N THR A 213 3.11 -15.21 -16.75
CA THR A 213 4.24 -15.22 -17.71
C THR A 213 5.60 -15.19 -17.03
N VAL A 214 5.60 -14.93 -15.72
CA VAL A 214 6.78 -14.90 -14.85
C VAL A 214 6.48 -15.55 -13.51
N THR A 215 7.49 -16.18 -12.93
CA THR A 215 7.50 -16.72 -11.56
C THR A 215 8.86 -16.45 -10.93
N SER A 216 8.91 -16.39 -9.60
CA SER A 216 10.17 -16.18 -8.89
C SER A 216 10.24 -17.04 -7.63
N PRO A 217 11.33 -17.79 -7.43
CA PRO A 217 11.55 -18.53 -6.17
C PRO A 217 11.51 -17.62 -4.94
N LYS A 218 11.84 -16.32 -5.10
CA LYS A 218 11.82 -15.32 -4.03
C LYS A 218 10.39 -15.08 -3.49
N ALA A 219 9.35 -15.40 -4.28
CA ALA A 219 7.95 -15.30 -3.88
C ALA A 219 7.44 -16.54 -3.12
N ALA A 220 8.11 -17.67 -3.25
CA ALA A 220 7.59 -18.97 -2.82
C ALA A 220 7.17 -19.00 -1.34
N ALA A 221 7.94 -18.39 -0.47
CA ALA A 221 7.66 -18.36 0.95
C ALA A 221 6.41 -17.52 1.28
N LEU A 222 6.22 -16.35 0.63
CA LEU A 222 5.02 -15.54 0.81
C LEU A 222 3.78 -16.30 0.33
N LEU A 223 3.85 -16.88 -0.86
CA LEU A 223 2.71 -17.63 -1.44
C LEU A 223 2.34 -18.85 -0.60
N ALA A 224 3.34 -19.54 -0.02
CA ALA A 224 3.10 -20.66 0.90
C ALA A 224 2.44 -20.20 2.21
N ASP A 225 2.87 -19.08 2.78
CA ASP A 225 2.28 -18.52 4.00
C ASP A 225 0.83 -18.06 3.75
N VAL A 226 0.55 -17.44 2.61
CA VAL A 226 -0.83 -17.07 2.21
C VAL A 226 -1.68 -18.32 2.01
N ALA A 227 -1.17 -19.33 1.29
CA ALA A 227 -1.89 -20.58 1.08
C ALA A 227 -2.19 -21.32 2.38
N LYS A 228 -1.31 -21.22 3.38
CA LYS A 228 -1.54 -21.80 4.72
C LYS A 228 -2.60 -21.03 5.50
N ALA A 229 -2.60 -19.71 5.40
CA ALA A 229 -3.55 -18.84 6.09
C ALA A 229 -4.97 -18.91 5.51
N THR A 230 -5.13 -19.47 4.31
CA THR A 230 -6.40 -19.54 3.57
C THR A 230 -6.94 -20.97 3.43
N LYS A 231 -6.48 -21.86 4.26
CA LYS A 231 -7.00 -23.23 4.42
C LYS A 231 -8.03 -23.25 5.53
#